data_a86e6144c134c3e73ca54a677b945a06
#
_entry.id   a86e6144c134c3e73ca54a677b945a06
#
_cell.length_a   1.000
_cell.length_b   1.000
_cell.length_c   1.000
_cell.angle_alpha   90.00
_cell.angle_beta   90.00
_cell.angle_gamma   90.00
#
_symmetry.space_group_name_H-M   'P 1'
#
loop_
_entity.id
_entity.type
_entity.pdbx_description
1 polymer ?
#
loop_
_entity_poly.entity_id
_entity_poly.type
_entity_poly.pdbx_seq_one_letter_code
_entity_poly.pdbx_strand_id
1 'polypeptide(L)'
;LYVILDMHDAPGGQTGDNIDDSYGYPWLLESEKSQQLFCDIWKKIADYYKDEPVILGYDLINEPIAPYFENMDELNEKLEPLHKRVTAAIREVDQNHIIMLGAPQWNGNFKPFKDWSYDDKLMWTCHRYGGDPIRPAIMNFIEFRDSTDMPMYMGEIGHNTDEWQETFCKTMEEA
;
A
#
# COMPACT_ATOMS: atom_id res chain seq x y z
N LEU A 1 5.68 17.92 -11.60
CA LEU A 1 5.19 16.54 -11.57
C LEU A 1 6.09 15.74 -10.61
N TYR A 2 5.49 14.97 -9.69
CA TYR A 2 6.21 14.06 -8.82
C TYR A 2 5.99 12.62 -9.26
N VAL A 3 6.87 11.73 -8.82
CA VAL A 3 6.82 10.29 -9.11
C VAL A 3 6.71 9.51 -7.81
N ILE A 4 5.84 8.51 -7.76
CA ILE A 4 5.77 7.49 -6.72
C ILE A 4 6.34 6.21 -7.34
N LEU A 5 7.25 5.56 -6.65
CA LEU A 5 7.75 4.24 -7.04
C LEU A 5 6.91 3.18 -6.32
N ASP A 6 6.27 2.33 -7.08
CA ASP A 6 5.41 1.24 -6.62
C ASP A 6 6.06 -0.11 -6.88
N MET A 7 5.99 -1.03 -5.90
CA MET A 7 6.34 -2.43 -6.13
C MET A 7 5.07 -3.23 -6.40
N HIS A 8 4.77 -3.37 -7.68
CA HIS A 8 3.57 -4.05 -8.14
C HIS A 8 3.63 -5.56 -7.97
N ASP A 9 4.83 -6.14 -8.12
CA ASP A 9 5.10 -7.57 -7.92
C ASP A 9 6.23 -7.76 -6.91
N ALA A 10 5.89 -8.21 -5.71
CA ALA A 10 6.88 -8.47 -4.66
C ALA A 10 7.42 -9.91 -4.73
N PRO A 11 8.67 -10.14 -4.26
CA PRO A 11 9.26 -11.48 -4.26
C PRO A 11 8.40 -12.53 -3.57
N GLY A 12 7.95 -13.55 -4.29
CA GLY A 12 7.08 -14.61 -3.80
C GLY A 12 5.59 -14.34 -3.96
N GLY A 13 5.22 -13.15 -4.47
CA GLY A 13 3.84 -12.71 -4.62
C GLY A 13 3.22 -12.24 -3.30
N GLN A 14 2.47 -11.16 -3.36
CA GLN A 14 1.85 -10.52 -2.20
C GLN A 14 0.34 -10.69 -2.16
N THR A 15 -0.31 -10.77 -3.31
CA THR A 15 -1.77 -10.84 -3.42
C THR A 15 -2.29 -12.27 -3.38
N GLY A 16 -1.61 -13.17 -4.09
CA GLY A 16 -2.06 -14.55 -4.32
C GLY A 16 -3.13 -14.68 -5.40
N ASP A 17 -3.22 -13.70 -6.29
CA ASP A 17 -4.18 -13.64 -7.40
C ASP A 17 -3.43 -13.31 -8.71
N ASN A 18 -4.18 -13.19 -9.82
CA ASN A 18 -3.67 -12.90 -11.15
C ASN A 18 -3.09 -11.48 -11.34
N ILE A 19 -3.09 -10.67 -10.32
CA ILE A 19 -2.48 -9.33 -10.31
C ILE A 19 -1.03 -9.32 -9.81
N ASP A 20 -0.51 -10.46 -9.42
CA ASP A 20 0.90 -10.67 -9.11
C ASP A 20 1.42 -11.98 -9.72
N ASP A 21 2.73 -12.20 -9.71
CA ASP A 21 3.39 -13.42 -10.22
C ASP A 21 3.35 -14.60 -9.21
N SER A 22 2.45 -14.58 -8.25
CA SER A 22 2.31 -15.68 -7.28
C SER A 22 1.74 -16.94 -7.88
N TYR A 23 2.01 -18.06 -7.23
CA TYR A 23 1.38 -19.36 -7.54
C TYR A 23 0.07 -19.54 -6.77
N GLY A 24 -0.83 -18.55 -6.79
CA GLY A 24 -2.13 -18.59 -6.14
C GLY A 24 -2.10 -18.49 -4.61
N TYR A 25 -1.01 -17.95 -4.04
CA TYR A 25 -0.88 -17.72 -2.59
C TYR A 25 0.16 -16.65 -2.30
N PRO A 26 -0.04 -15.75 -1.31
CA PRO A 26 0.86 -14.65 -1.01
C PRO A 26 2.09 -15.11 -0.21
N TRP A 27 3.00 -15.82 -0.86
CA TRP A 27 4.19 -16.42 -0.24
C TRP A 27 5.16 -15.41 0.35
N LEU A 28 5.12 -14.15 -0.05
CA LEU A 28 5.89 -13.08 0.59
C LEU A 28 5.68 -13.06 2.11
N LEU A 29 4.44 -13.26 2.55
CA LEU A 29 4.08 -13.20 3.97
C LEU A 29 4.50 -14.44 4.78
N GLU A 30 4.86 -15.53 4.09
CA GLU A 30 5.27 -16.79 4.71
C GLU A 30 6.76 -17.09 4.58
N SER A 31 7.42 -16.48 3.59
CA SER A 31 8.81 -16.78 3.24
C SER A 31 9.78 -15.75 3.78
N GLU A 32 10.54 -16.08 4.80
CA GLU A 32 11.61 -15.22 5.32
C GLU A 32 12.60 -14.80 4.22
N LYS A 33 12.91 -15.70 3.28
CA LYS A 33 13.79 -15.40 2.13
C LYS A 33 13.17 -14.33 1.22
N SER A 34 11.86 -14.42 0.94
CA SER A 34 11.14 -13.44 0.12
C SER A 34 11.08 -12.09 0.82
N GLN A 35 10.78 -12.08 2.12
CA GLN A 35 10.76 -10.85 2.92
C GLN A 35 12.13 -10.17 2.99
N GLN A 36 13.21 -10.94 3.16
CA GLN A 36 14.56 -10.38 3.15
C GLN A 36 14.89 -9.77 1.79
N LEU A 37 14.59 -10.48 0.71
CA LEU A 37 14.80 -9.97 -0.65
C LEU A 37 13.96 -8.71 -0.93
N PHE A 38 12.72 -8.66 -0.46
CA PHE A 38 11.85 -7.49 -0.54
C PHE A 38 12.48 -6.27 0.16
N CYS A 39 12.99 -6.45 1.38
CA CYS A 39 13.70 -5.39 2.11
C CYS A 39 14.98 -4.95 1.39
N ASP A 40 15.77 -5.89 0.86
CA ASP A 40 17.03 -5.59 0.16
C ASP A 40 16.78 -4.81 -1.14
N ILE A 41 15.71 -5.15 -1.88
CA ILE A 41 15.32 -4.43 -3.10
C ILE A 41 14.92 -3.00 -2.75
N TRP A 42 14.03 -2.80 -1.78
CA TRP A 42 13.59 -1.47 -1.39
C TRP A 42 14.75 -0.63 -0.84
N LYS A 43 15.61 -1.20 -0.01
CA LYS A 43 16.82 -0.51 0.46
C LYS A 43 17.71 -0.05 -0.68
N LYS A 44 17.88 -0.88 -1.70
CA LYS A 44 18.68 -0.54 -2.88
C LYS A 44 18.03 0.55 -3.72
N ILE A 45 16.72 0.51 -3.91
CA ILE A 45 15.96 1.55 -4.60
C ILE A 45 16.08 2.87 -3.83
N ALA A 46 15.84 2.85 -2.53
CA ALA A 46 15.92 4.02 -1.68
C ALA A 46 17.33 4.63 -1.65
N ASP A 47 18.38 3.81 -1.55
CA ASP A 47 19.77 4.32 -1.61
C ASP A 47 20.10 5.01 -2.94
N TYR A 48 19.54 4.50 -4.04
CA TYR A 48 19.76 5.10 -5.37
C TYR A 48 19.01 6.44 -5.52
N TYR A 49 17.80 6.57 -4.96
CA TYR A 49 16.92 7.73 -5.18
C TYR A 49 16.85 8.71 -3.99
N LYS A 50 17.56 8.46 -2.89
CA LYS A 50 17.47 9.25 -1.64
C LYS A 50 17.68 10.76 -1.79
N ASP A 51 18.40 11.20 -2.83
CA ASP A 51 18.69 12.60 -3.11
C ASP A 51 17.88 13.14 -4.31
N GLU A 52 16.89 12.38 -4.83
CA GLU A 52 16.12 12.74 -6.01
C GLU A 52 14.78 13.39 -5.62
N PRO A 53 14.65 14.73 -5.65
CA PRO A 53 13.49 15.44 -5.14
C PRO A 53 12.22 15.28 -5.99
N VAL A 54 12.31 14.70 -7.19
CA VAL A 54 11.15 14.40 -8.02
C VAL A 54 10.40 13.16 -7.52
N ILE A 55 11.08 12.27 -6.80
CA ILE A 55 10.45 11.13 -6.15
C ILE A 55 9.70 11.64 -4.91
N LEU A 56 8.39 11.43 -4.87
CA LEU A 56 7.56 11.77 -3.71
C LEU A 56 7.72 10.73 -2.59
N GLY A 57 7.73 9.47 -2.97
CA GLY A 57 7.81 8.37 -2.01
C GLY A 57 7.78 6.99 -2.66
N TYR A 58 7.75 6.00 -1.79
CA TYR A 58 7.77 4.57 -2.09
C TYR A 58 6.46 3.93 -1.66
N ASP A 59 5.67 3.45 -2.62
CA ASP A 59 4.51 2.61 -2.37
C ASP A 59 5.00 1.17 -2.23
N LEU A 60 5.01 0.68 -0.99
CA LEU A 60 5.80 -0.50 -0.64
C LEU A 60 5.31 -1.77 -1.33
N ILE A 61 3.99 -1.90 -1.52
CA ILE A 61 3.41 -3.16 -1.95
C ILE A 61 2.01 -2.95 -2.53
N ASN A 62 1.82 -3.39 -3.76
CA ASN A 62 0.52 -3.31 -4.41
C ASN A 62 -0.44 -4.41 -3.93
N GLU A 63 -1.63 -4.02 -3.50
CA GLU A 63 -2.82 -4.86 -3.28
C GLU A 63 -2.58 -6.21 -2.57
N PRO A 64 -1.95 -6.21 -1.38
CA PRO A 64 -1.63 -7.45 -0.70
C PRO A 64 -2.87 -8.20 -0.23
N ILE A 65 -2.79 -9.53 -0.21
CA ILE A 65 -3.73 -10.49 0.36
C ILE A 65 -5.14 -10.40 -0.24
N ALA A 66 -5.43 -11.25 -1.20
CA ALA A 66 -6.78 -11.40 -1.74
C ALA A 66 -7.78 -11.87 -0.67
N PRO A 67 -9.10 -11.55 -0.80
CA PRO A 67 -10.06 -11.72 0.30
C PRO A 67 -10.64 -13.14 0.47
N TYR A 68 -10.09 -14.16 -0.19
CA TYR A 68 -10.69 -15.50 -0.25
C TYR A 68 -9.84 -16.62 0.38
N PHE A 69 -8.73 -16.29 1.05
CA PHE A 69 -7.92 -17.29 1.75
C PHE A 69 -8.56 -17.71 3.07
N GLU A 70 -8.55 -19.03 3.36
CA GLU A 70 -9.09 -19.57 4.62
C GLU A 70 -8.34 -19.02 5.85
N ASN A 71 -7.04 -18.74 5.70
CA ASN A 71 -6.19 -18.17 6.75
C ASN A 71 -5.96 -16.66 6.59
N MET A 72 -6.91 -15.94 5.99
CA MET A 72 -6.80 -14.52 5.70
C MET A 72 -6.45 -13.67 6.92
N ASP A 73 -7.04 -13.95 8.08
CA ASP A 73 -6.77 -13.20 9.31
C ASP A 73 -5.31 -13.38 9.79
N GLU A 74 -4.76 -14.57 9.66
CA GLU A 74 -3.35 -14.85 9.97
C GLU A 74 -2.40 -14.12 9.02
N LEU A 75 -2.76 -14.07 7.73
CA LEU A 75 -1.99 -13.33 6.72
C LEU A 75 -2.04 -11.82 6.98
N ASN A 76 -3.21 -11.29 7.32
CA ASN A 76 -3.41 -9.87 7.64
C ASN A 76 -2.52 -9.45 8.83
N GLU A 77 -2.37 -10.28 9.86
CA GLU A 77 -1.51 -9.98 11.01
C GLU A 77 -0.01 -9.91 10.68
N LYS A 78 0.42 -10.47 9.55
CA LYS A 78 1.82 -10.46 9.11
C LYS A 78 2.20 -9.20 8.31
N LEU A 79 1.23 -8.45 7.80
CA LEU A 79 1.49 -7.31 6.92
C LEU A 79 2.12 -6.13 7.67
N GLU A 80 1.58 -5.74 8.82
CA GLU A 80 2.14 -4.63 9.62
C GLU A 80 3.60 -4.89 10.05
N PRO A 81 3.97 -6.08 10.57
CA PRO A 81 5.38 -6.42 10.84
C PRO A 81 6.27 -6.33 9.61
N LEU A 82 5.78 -6.72 8.43
CA LEU A 82 6.53 -6.60 7.18
C LEU A 82 6.73 -5.13 6.79
N HIS A 83 5.69 -4.29 6.90
CA HIS A 83 5.81 -2.86 6.67
C HIS A 83 6.85 -2.21 7.58
N LYS A 84 6.84 -2.52 8.86
CA LYS A 84 7.84 -2.03 9.83
C LYS A 84 9.26 -2.46 9.45
N ARG A 85 9.42 -3.71 9.05
CA ARG A 85 10.72 -4.26 8.66
C ARG A 85 11.29 -3.58 7.40
N VAL A 86 10.48 -3.43 6.34
CA VAL A 86 10.93 -2.77 5.11
C VAL A 86 11.14 -1.28 5.30
N THR A 87 10.30 -0.61 6.09
CA THR A 87 10.51 0.80 6.46
C THR A 87 11.85 0.98 7.17
N ALA A 88 12.17 0.15 8.14
CA ALA A 88 13.46 0.20 8.85
C ALA A 88 14.64 0.01 7.88
N ALA A 89 14.54 -0.91 6.92
CA ALA A 89 15.58 -1.13 5.91
C ALA A 89 15.78 0.09 4.99
N ILE A 90 14.69 0.74 4.57
CA ILE A 90 14.73 1.98 3.78
C ILE A 90 15.39 3.10 4.60
N ARG A 91 14.99 3.25 5.87
CA ARG A 91 15.49 4.33 6.74
C ARG A 91 16.97 4.21 7.11
N GLU A 92 17.61 3.07 6.86
CA GLU A 92 19.08 2.98 6.95
C GLU A 92 19.80 3.85 5.91
N VAL A 93 19.13 4.17 4.79
CA VAL A 93 19.75 4.87 3.65
C VAL A 93 19.00 6.15 3.24
N ASP A 94 17.71 6.25 3.49
CA ASP A 94 16.85 7.35 3.10
C ASP A 94 15.95 7.82 4.26
N GLN A 95 16.21 9.05 4.74
CA GLN A 95 15.46 9.68 5.82
C GLN A 95 14.40 10.68 5.33
N ASN A 96 14.21 10.83 4.01
CA ASN A 96 13.48 11.95 3.43
C ASN A 96 12.17 11.58 2.76
N HIS A 97 12.16 10.53 1.94
CA HIS A 97 10.99 10.19 1.14
C HIS A 97 9.85 9.61 1.98
N ILE A 98 8.62 9.86 1.52
CA ILE A 98 7.41 9.31 2.12
C ILE A 98 7.37 7.79 1.87
N ILE A 99 6.93 7.03 2.86
CA ILE A 99 6.66 5.61 2.73
C ILE A 99 5.15 5.41 2.73
N MET A 100 4.63 4.80 1.67
CA MET A 100 3.22 4.53 1.51
C MET A 100 2.92 3.09 1.88
N LEU A 101 1.88 2.92 2.70
CA LEU A 101 1.50 1.65 3.30
C LEU A 101 0.20 1.15 2.68
N GLY A 102 0.29 0.08 1.89
CA GLY A 102 -0.85 -0.62 1.34
C GLY A 102 -1.55 -1.50 2.39
N ALA A 103 -2.87 -1.61 2.29
CA ALA A 103 -3.68 -2.44 3.17
C ALA A 103 -4.04 -3.78 2.52
N PRO A 104 -4.33 -4.83 3.30
CA PRO A 104 -4.82 -6.08 2.75
C PRO A 104 -6.18 -5.91 2.05
N GLN A 105 -6.58 -6.96 1.32
CA GLN A 105 -7.78 -7.01 0.49
C GLN A 105 -7.83 -5.85 -0.51
N TRP A 106 -6.78 -5.85 -1.39
CA TRP A 106 -6.64 -4.89 -2.50
C TRP A 106 -6.61 -3.42 -2.07
N ASN A 107 -5.81 -3.12 -1.04
CA ASN A 107 -5.71 -1.79 -0.42
C ASN A 107 -7.05 -1.23 0.10
N GLY A 108 -7.95 -2.13 0.53
CA GLY A 108 -9.30 -1.78 0.97
C GLY A 108 -9.58 -1.97 2.46
N ASN A 109 -8.81 -2.79 3.17
CA ASN A 109 -9.08 -3.17 4.56
C ASN A 109 -7.99 -2.69 5.53
N PHE A 110 -8.22 -1.58 6.20
CA PHE A 110 -7.28 -1.00 7.17
C PHE A 110 -7.44 -1.51 8.61
N LYS A 111 -8.45 -2.34 8.91
CA LYS A 111 -8.74 -2.83 10.27
C LYS A 111 -7.61 -3.64 10.93
N PRO A 112 -6.76 -4.38 10.19
CA PRO A 112 -5.68 -5.14 10.82
C PRO A 112 -4.57 -4.30 11.43
N PHE A 113 -4.39 -3.05 11.00
CA PHE A 113 -3.33 -2.19 11.51
C PHE A 113 -3.59 -1.72 12.93
N LYS A 114 -2.53 -1.77 13.77
CA LYS A 114 -2.58 -1.43 15.20
C LYS A 114 -1.60 -0.35 15.60
N ASP A 115 -0.50 -0.19 14.84
CA ASP A 115 0.57 0.76 15.14
C ASP A 115 1.20 1.32 13.87
N TRP A 116 1.17 2.63 13.74
CA TRP A 116 1.76 3.42 12.65
C TRP A 116 2.68 4.53 13.17
N SER A 117 3.03 4.51 14.45
CA SER A 117 3.87 5.53 15.10
C SER A 117 5.37 5.31 14.95
N TYR A 118 5.77 4.34 14.16
CA TYR A 118 7.18 3.91 14.02
C TYR A 118 8.01 4.76 13.05
N ASP A 119 7.37 5.66 12.29
CA ASP A 119 8.06 6.60 11.39
C ASP A 119 7.19 7.84 11.16
N ASP A 120 7.82 9.02 11.04
CA ASP A 120 7.13 10.31 10.93
C ASP A 120 6.70 10.66 9.49
N LYS A 121 7.11 9.86 8.50
CA LYS A 121 6.87 10.11 7.07
C LYS A 121 6.13 8.95 6.41
N LEU A 122 5.08 8.48 7.09
CA LEU A 122 4.17 7.47 6.56
C LEU A 122 2.94 8.11 5.93
N MET A 123 2.38 7.42 4.95
CA MET A 123 1.11 7.73 4.30
C MET A 123 0.37 6.43 4.01
N TRP A 124 -0.95 6.43 4.13
CA TRP A 124 -1.76 5.31 3.67
C TRP A 124 -1.98 5.39 2.16
N THR A 125 -1.97 4.25 1.47
CA THR A 125 -2.47 4.14 0.10
C THR A 125 -3.71 3.27 0.07
N CYS A 126 -4.75 3.71 -0.65
CA CYS A 126 -6.00 2.97 -0.81
C CYS A 126 -6.39 2.91 -2.29
N HIS A 127 -7.16 1.87 -2.65
CA HIS A 127 -7.62 1.64 -4.01
C HIS A 127 -9.14 1.54 -4.06
N ARG A 128 -9.73 1.97 -5.18
CA ARG A 128 -11.17 1.86 -5.39
C ARG A 128 -11.51 1.63 -6.86
N TYR A 129 -12.14 0.49 -7.11
CA TYR A 129 -12.68 0.17 -8.42
C TYR A 129 -14.20 -0.04 -8.35
N GLY A 130 -14.93 0.65 -9.23
CA GLY A 130 -16.38 0.52 -9.35
C GLY A 130 -17.19 1.03 -8.15
N GLY A 131 -18.49 0.70 -8.16
CA GLY A 131 -19.46 1.19 -7.19
C GLY A 131 -19.91 2.63 -7.48
N ASP A 132 -20.69 3.22 -6.59
CA ASP A 132 -21.14 4.61 -6.74
C ASP A 132 -20.01 5.60 -6.40
N PRO A 133 -19.77 6.64 -7.24
CA PRO A 133 -18.74 7.63 -7.02
C PRO A 133 -19.17 8.72 -6.03
N ILE A 134 -19.61 8.31 -4.85
CA ILE A 134 -20.20 9.19 -3.84
C ILE A 134 -19.46 9.06 -2.49
N ARG A 135 -19.52 10.12 -1.67
CA ARG A 135 -18.84 10.18 -0.37
C ARG A 135 -19.12 8.97 0.54
N PRO A 136 -20.36 8.43 0.68
CA PRO A 136 -20.58 7.23 1.48
C PRO A 136 -19.76 6.01 1.08
N ALA A 137 -19.36 5.90 -0.18
CA ALA A 137 -18.57 4.77 -0.68
C ALA A 137 -17.10 4.80 -0.24
N ILE A 138 -16.61 5.93 0.29
CA ILE A 138 -15.24 6.14 0.75
C ILE A 138 -15.16 6.47 2.25
N MET A 139 -16.27 6.40 2.97
CA MET A 139 -16.30 6.76 4.40
C MET A 139 -15.35 5.92 5.25
N ASN A 140 -15.18 4.64 4.94
CA ASN A 140 -14.23 3.78 5.64
C ASN A 140 -12.78 4.30 5.52
N PHE A 141 -12.41 4.88 4.39
CA PHE A 141 -11.09 5.48 4.18
C PHE A 141 -10.95 6.80 4.96
N ILE A 142 -11.97 7.64 4.88
CA ILE A 142 -12.01 8.93 5.61
C ILE A 142 -11.93 8.69 7.12
N GLU A 143 -12.78 7.82 7.66
CA GLU A 143 -12.81 7.50 9.09
C GLU A 143 -11.48 6.91 9.58
N PHE A 144 -10.85 6.05 8.79
CA PHE A 144 -9.54 5.51 9.15
C PHE A 144 -8.45 6.57 9.09
N ARG A 145 -8.38 7.37 8.02
CA ARG A 145 -7.46 8.51 7.90
C ARG A 145 -7.56 9.44 9.11
N ASP A 146 -8.79 9.84 9.46
CA ASP A 146 -9.04 10.78 10.55
C ASP A 146 -8.70 10.15 11.92
N SER A 147 -8.91 8.86 12.10
CA SER A 147 -8.57 8.14 13.34
C SER A 147 -7.07 7.96 13.54
N THR A 148 -6.30 7.95 12.47
CA THR A 148 -4.84 7.75 12.52
C THR A 148 -4.04 9.05 12.49
N ASP A 149 -4.70 10.16 12.13
CA ASP A 149 -4.05 11.46 11.87
C ASP A 149 -2.91 11.36 10.84
N MET A 150 -3.04 10.42 9.89
CA MET A 150 -2.09 10.21 8.82
C MET A 150 -2.72 10.54 7.46
N PRO A 151 -1.97 11.15 6.53
CA PRO A 151 -2.47 11.39 5.19
C PRO A 151 -2.78 10.06 4.49
N MET A 152 -3.78 10.09 3.61
CA MET A 152 -4.17 8.96 2.77
C MET A 152 -4.20 9.39 1.31
N TYR A 153 -3.62 8.57 0.46
CA TYR A 153 -3.54 8.76 -0.98
C TYR A 153 -4.39 7.70 -1.68
N MET A 154 -5.21 8.13 -2.63
CA MET A 154 -5.90 7.21 -3.52
C MET A 154 -4.95 6.81 -4.65
N GLY A 155 -4.27 5.67 -4.48
CA GLY A 155 -3.24 5.18 -5.40
C GLY A 155 -3.81 4.73 -6.73
N GLU A 156 -4.96 4.06 -6.70
CA GLU A 156 -5.62 3.57 -7.90
C GLU A 156 -7.13 3.77 -7.85
N ILE A 157 -7.68 4.17 -8.98
CA ILE A 157 -9.12 4.23 -9.22
C ILE A 157 -9.43 3.64 -10.59
N GLY A 158 -10.61 3.05 -10.75
CA GLY A 158 -11.04 2.57 -12.05
C GLY A 158 -12.54 2.28 -12.15
N HIS A 159 -13.08 2.62 -13.31
CA HIS A 159 -14.39 2.22 -13.80
C HIS A 159 -14.45 2.42 -15.32
N ASN A 160 -15.51 1.92 -15.94
CA ASN A 160 -15.64 1.86 -17.39
C ASN A 160 -15.93 3.21 -18.07
N THR A 161 -16.17 4.31 -17.32
CA THR A 161 -16.52 5.62 -17.89
C THR A 161 -15.71 6.76 -17.32
N ASP A 162 -15.35 7.72 -18.18
CA ASP A 162 -14.67 8.95 -17.79
C ASP A 162 -15.50 9.78 -16.81
N GLU A 163 -16.84 9.79 -16.98
CA GLU A 163 -17.78 10.50 -16.09
C GLU A 163 -17.71 9.97 -14.65
N TRP A 164 -17.61 8.66 -14.49
CA TRP A 164 -17.43 8.06 -13.16
C TRP A 164 -16.11 8.51 -12.53
N GLN A 165 -15.01 8.46 -13.29
CA GLN A 165 -13.68 8.84 -12.80
C GLN A 165 -13.65 10.32 -12.41
N GLU A 166 -14.19 11.20 -13.24
CA GLU A 166 -14.26 12.64 -12.94
C GLU A 166 -15.08 12.91 -11.68
N THR A 167 -16.24 12.25 -11.53
CA THR A 167 -17.10 12.39 -10.35
C THR A 167 -16.43 11.86 -9.10
N PHE A 168 -15.73 10.73 -9.20
CA PHE A 168 -15.04 10.14 -8.08
C PHE A 168 -13.86 10.99 -7.63
N CYS A 169 -13.05 11.52 -8.54
CA CYS A 169 -11.96 12.45 -8.22
C CYS A 169 -12.49 13.68 -7.48
N LYS A 170 -13.58 14.29 -7.94
CA LYS A 170 -14.23 15.42 -7.24
C LYS A 170 -14.68 15.03 -5.82
N THR A 171 -15.29 13.84 -5.68
CA THR A 171 -15.71 13.32 -4.37
C THR A 171 -14.51 13.15 -3.41
N MET A 172 -13.36 12.71 -3.92
CA MET A 172 -12.14 12.57 -3.13
C MET A 172 -11.53 13.92 -2.74
N GLU A 173 -11.52 14.89 -3.66
CA GLU A 173 -11.01 16.25 -3.40
C GLU A 173 -11.82 17.01 -2.36
N GLU A 174 -13.12 16.71 -2.24
CA GLU A 174 -14.05 17.32 -1.28
C GLU A 174 -14.06 16.62 0.10
N ALA A 175 -13.38 15.49 0.22
CA ALA A 175 -13.41 14.65 1.42
C ALA A 175 -12.27 14.96 2.39
#